data_13bb581826a6ecb08802c12177837710
#
_entry.id   13bb581826a6ecb08802c12177837710
#
_cell.length_a   1.000
_cell.length_b   1.000
_cell.length_c   1.000
_cell.angle_alpha   90.00
_cell.angle_beta   90.00
_cell.angle_gamma   90.00
#
_symmetry.space_group_name_H-M   'P 1'
#
loop_
_entity.id
_entity.type
_entity.pdbx_description
1 polymer ?
#
loop_
_entity_poly.entity_id
_entity_poly.type
_entity_poly.pdbx_seq_one_letter_code
_entity_poly.pdbx_strand_id
1 'polypeptide(L)'
;SKGSIEEAQQLVDSMQDRLNDMSGEQKSSRINTPYMNTIHPDDQPKYPGNIEIENKLRSYIQWNAMAMVVKANREHDGLGGHISSFASSATLYEVGFNHFFKGNNNKYEADQIFFQGHASPGIYARAYLENRFDAKKLHHFRQELAKGGGLSSYPHPYLMPEFWQFPTVSMGLGPLSAIYHARFNKYLHARGIISKIPRTWCFVGDGEVDEPETLGALSIAAREKLDQLTFVINCNLQRLDGPVRGNAQIVQELES
;
A
#
# COMPACT_ATOMS: atom_id res chain seq x y z
N SER A 1 29.74 16.92 -16.37
CA SER A 1 31.17 16.95 -16.62
C SER A 1 31.75 15.54 -16.55
N LYS A 2 32.84 15.25 -17.27
CA LYS A 2 33.43 13.90 -17.29
C LYS A 2 33.81 13.37 -15.88
N GLY A 3 34.24 14.22 -14.96
CA GLY A 3 34.65 13.82 -13.62
C GLY A 3 33.53 13.20 -12.75
N SER A 4 32.31 13.68 -12.90
CA SER A 4 31.18 13.15 -12.11
C SER A 4 30.70 11.77 -12.58
N ILE A 5 31.00 11.39 -13.82
CA ILE A 5 30.66 10.06 -14.35
C ILE A 5 31.72 9.04 -13.89
N GLU A 6 33.00 9.44 -13.88
CA GLU A 6 34.10 8.61 -13.40
C GLU A 6 33.99 8.33 -11.90
N GLU A 7 33.60 9.35 -11.09
CA GLU A 7 33.34 9.18 -9.66
C GLU A 7 32.13 8.26 -9.39
N ALA A 8 31.07 8.40 -10.18
CA ALA A 8 29.92 7.53 -10.08
C ALA A 8 30.24 6.08 -10.47
N GLN A 9 31.06 5.88 -11.51
CA GLN A 9 31.50 4.56 -11.92
C GLN A 9 32.39 3.91 -10.86
N GLN A 10 33.35 4.64 -10.28
CA GLN A 10 34.16 4.14 -9.19
C GLN A 10 33.37 3.74 -7.95
N LEU A 11 32.27 4.48 -7.65
CA LEU A 11 31.37 4.13 -6.57
C LEU A 11 30.62 2.82 -6.87
N VAL A 12 30.11 2.67 -8.09
CA VAL A 12 29.42 1.44 -8.53
C VAL A 12 30.39 0.24 -8.49
N ASP A 13 31.60 0.39 -8.99
CA ASP A 13 32.61 -0.68 -8.99
C ASP A 13 33.00 -1.07 -7.55
N SER A 14 33.18 -0.07 -6.67
CA SER A 14 33.45 -0.31 -5.23
C SER A 14 32.30 -1.02 -4.51
N MET A 15 31.05 -0.70 -4.89
CA MET A 15 29.86 -1.39 -4.34
C MET A 15 29.77 -2.81 -4.88
N GLN A 16 30.09 -3.03 -6.15
CA GLN A 16 30.09 -4.35 -6.76
C GLN A 16 31.15 -5.26 -6.15
N ASP A 17 32.36 -4.73 -5.89
CA ASP A 17 33.43 -5.47 -5.22
C ASP A 17 33.09 -5.85 -3.78
N ARG A 18 32.44 -4.93 -3.03
CA ARG A 18 31.90 -5.24 -1.71
C ARG A 18 30.80 -6.31 -1.74
N LEU A 19 29.91 -6.27 -2.73
CA LEU A 19 28.90 -7.30 -2.92
C LEU A 19 29.54 -8.67 -3.25
N ASN A 20 30.56 -8.69 -4.06
CA ASN A 20 31.29 -9.92 -4.41
C ASN A 20 32.05 -10.50 -3.20
N ASP A 21 32.69 -9.66 -2.40
CA ASP A 21 33.36 -10.07 -1.16
C ASP A 21 32.39 -10.63 -0.12
N MET A 22 31.20 -10.04 -0.03
CA MET A 22 30.15 -10.50 0.90
C MET A 22 29.46 -11.78 0.41
N SER A 23 29.40 -12.05 -0.89
CA SER A 23 28.83 -13.29 -1.44
C SER A 23 29.66 -14.54 -1.17
N GLY A 24 30.92 -14.38 -0.79
CA GLY A 24 31.88 -15.50 -0.49
C GLY A 24 31.77 -16.06 0.92
N GLU A 25 31.25 -15.35 1.91
CA GLU A 25 31.45 -15.75 3.31
C GLU A 25 30.22 -15.89 4.22
N GLN A 26 29.04 -15.45 3.84
CA GLN A 26 27.87 -15.69 4.72
C GLN A 26 26.52 -15.72 4.00
N LYS A 27 25.89 -16.88 3.95
CA LYS A 27 24.46 -17.06 3.57
C LYS A 27 23.45 -16.40 4.51
N SER A 28 23.86 -15.53 5.42
CA SER A 28 22.97 -14.92 6.42
C SER A 28 23.19 -13.44 6.72
N SER A 29 24.07 -12.73 6.02
CA SER A 29 24.16 -11.28 6.23
C SER A 29 23.04 -10.60 5.46
N ARG A 30 21.98 -10.23 6.18
CA ARG A 30 20.96 -9.31 5.68
C ARG A 30 21.65 -7.98 5.33
N ILE A 31 21.70 -7.65 4.05
CA ILE A 31 22.19 -6.35 3.60
C ILE A 31 21.08 -5.34 3.92
N ASN A 32 21.20 -4.69 5.05
CA ASN A 32 20.24 -3.72 5.53
C ASN A 32 20.51 -2.36 4.85
N THR A 33 20.08 -2.21 3.62
CA THR A 33 20.10 -0.91 2.95
C THR A 33 18.69 -0.54 2.49
N PRO A 34 18.29 0.75 2.58
CA PRO A 34 16.93 1.18 2.27
C PRO A 34 16.49 0.97 0.83
N TYR A 35 17.38 0.58 -0.06
CA TYR A 35 17.10 0.43 -1.49
C TYR A 35 17.30 -1.00 -2.01
N MET A 36 17.71 -1.92 -1.19
CA MET A 36 18.00 -3.29 -1.61
C MET A 36 17.02 -4.28 -1.00
N ASN A 37 16.61 -5.27 -1.79
CA ASN A 37 15.89 -6.41 -1.27
C ASN A 37 16.77 -7.16 -0.26
N THR A 38 16.29 -7.30 0.97
CA THR A 38 17.00 -8.01 2.05
C THR A 38 16.91 -9.53 1.92
N ILE A 39 16.07 -10.04 1.00
CA ILE A 39 15.95 -11.46 0.70
C ILE A 39 16.88 -11.78 -0.48
N HIS A 40 17.83 -12.68 -0.28
CA HIS A 40 18.72 -13.12 -1.36
C HIS A 40 17.89 -13.74 -2.51
N PRO A 41 18.23 -13.53 -3.79
CA PRO A 41 17.50 -14.11 -4.91
C PRO A 41 17.30 -15.62 -4.84
N ASP A 42 18.28 -16.36 -4.34
CA ASP A 42 18.21 -17.82 -4.17
C ASP A 42 17.25 -18.27 -3.06
N ASP A 43 16.94 -17.38 -2.12
CA ASP A 43 16.00 -17.64 -1.03
C ASP A 43 14.57 -17.24 -1.38
N GLN A 44 14.38 -16.63 -2.55
CA GLN A 44 13.05 -16.21 -3.00
C GLN A 44 12.21 -17.41 -3.44
N PRO A 45 10.98 -17.55 -2.94
CA PRO A 45 10.11 -18.61 -3.39
C PRO A 45 9.73 -18.40 -4.86
N LYS A 46 9.45 -19.50 -5.54
CA LYS A 46 8.90 -19.42 -6.91
C LYS A 46 7.63 -18.59 -6.91
N TYR A 47 7.51 -17.67 -7.88
CA TYR A 47 6.31 -16.86 -8.04
C TYR A 47 5.05 -17.72 -8.15
N PRO A 48 4.03 -17.53 -7.30
CA PRO A 48 2.90 -18.44 -7.19
C PRO A 48 1.85 -18.28 -8.29
N GLY A 49 1.91 -17.18 -9.06
CA GLY A 49 0.91 -16.82 -10.07
C GLY A 49 1.44 -16.87 -11.50
N ASN A 50 0.67 -16.29 -12.41
CA ASN A 50 1.08 -16.07 -13.78
C ASN A 50 1.44 -14.61 -13.99
N ILE A 51 2.74 -14.30 -13.99
CA ILE A 51 3.28 -12.93 -14.05
C ILE A 51 2.85 -12.17 -15.32
N GLU A 52 2.67 -12.87 -16.45
CA GLU A 52 2.26 -12.23 -17.70
C GLU A 52 0.79 -11.77 -17.63
N ILE A 53 -0.09 -12.62 -17.14
CA ILE A 53 -1.51 -12.29 -16.95
C ILE A 53 -1.65 -11.17 -15.92
N GLU A 54 -0.96 -11.26 -14.80
CA GLU A 54 -1.04 -10.28 -13.72
C GLU A 54 -0.48 -8.91 -14.12
N ASN A 55 0.61 -8.87 -14.88
CA ASN A 55 1.11 -7.64 -15.47
C ASN A 55 0.09 -7.00 -16.44
N LYS A 56 -0.63 -7.81 -17.20
CA LYS A 56 -1.68 -7.35 -18.10
C LYS A 56 -2.87 -6.78 -17.35
N LEU A 57 -3.32 -7.47 -16.31
CA LEU A 57 -4.39 -6.98 -15.42
C LEU A 57 -4.00 -5.67 -14.75
N ARG A 58 -2.80 -5.58 -14.19
CA ARG A 58 -2.28 -4.35 -13.60
C ARG A 58 -2.28 -3.18 -14.59
N SER A 59 -1.87 -3.44 -15.84
CA SER A 59 -1.88 -2.41 -16.89
C SER A 59 -3.29 -1.90 -17.20
N TYR A 60 -4.30 -2.76 -17.24
CA TYR A 60 -5.69 -2.35 -17.40
C TYR A 60 -6.20 -1.55 -16.21
N ILE A 61 -5.86 -1.96 -14.99
CA ILE A 61 -6.26 -1.24 -13.78
C ILE A 61 -5.63 0.16 -13.74
N GLN A 62 -4.32 0.27 -14.03
CA GLN A 62 -3.62 1.55 -14.09
C GLN A 62 -4.21 2.46 -15.17
N TRP A 63 -4.51 1.91 -16.36
CA TRP A 63 -5.15 2.65 -17.43
C TRP A 63 -6.53 3.18 -17.02
N ASN A 64 -7.38 2.32 -16.46
CA ASN A 64 -8.72 2.70 -16.04
C ASN A 64 -8.69 3.76 -14.93
N ALA A 65 -7.79 3.63 -13.97
CA ALA A 65 -7.59 4.62 -12.91
C ALA A 65 -7.20 5.99 -13.49
N MET A 66 -6.21 6.01 -14.40
CA MET A 66 -5.78 7.24 -15.08
C MET A 66 -6.91 7.83 -15.93
N ALA A 67 -7.57 7.02 -16.75
CA ALA A 67 -8.64 7.48 -17.62
C ALA A 67 -9.81 8.08 -16.83
N MET A 68 -10.19 7.45 -15.71
CA MET A 68 -11.23 7.95 -14.80
C MET A 68 -10.88 9.33 -14.25
N VAL A 69 -9.69 9.51 -13.71
CA VAL A 69 -9.26 10.79 -13.11
C VAL A 69 -9.09 11.87 -14.17
N VAL A 70 -8.43 11.56 -15.30
CA VAL A 70 -8.22 12.54 -16.40
C VAL A 70 -9.56 12.99 -16.98
N LYS A 71 -10.49 12.07 -17.20
CA LYS A 71 -11.81 12.39 -17.71
C LYS A 71 -12.58 13.29 -16.75
N ALA A 72 -12.62 12.93 -15.47
CA ALA A 72 -13.30 13.71 -14.44
C ALA A 72 -12.78 15.17 -14.38
N ASN A 73 -11.46 15.35 -14.47
CA ASN A 73 -10.85 16.68 -14.47
C ASN A 73 -11.07 17.48 -15.76
N ARG A 74 -11.31 16.82 -16.90
CA ARG A 74 -11.70 17.50 -18.14
C ARG A 74 -13.14 18.00 -18.12
N GLU A 75 -14.02 17.26 -17.47
CA GLU A 75 -15.45 17.57 -17.38
C GLU A 75 -15.76 18.55 -16.23
N HIS A 76 -14.94 18.53 -15.16
CA HIS A 76 -15.16 19.33 -13.97
C HIS A 76 -13.82 19.94 -13.52
N ASP A 77 -13.65 21.23 -13.78
CA ASP A 77 -12.44 21.96 -13.40
C ASP A 77 -12.19 21.92 -11.89
N GLY A 78 -10.96 21.68 -11.49
CA GLY A 78 -10.57 21.63 -10.08
C GLY A 78 -11.03 20.40 -9.29
N LEU A 79 -11.64 19.39 -9.92
CA LEU A 79 -12.11 18.19 -9.22
C LEU A 79 -10.96 17.42 -8.56
N GLY A 80 -9.80 17.41 -9.20
CA GLY A 80 -8.59 16.78 -8.65
C GLY A 80 -8.61 15.26 -8.73
N GLY A 81 -7.75 14.65 -7.94
CA GLY A 81 -7.54 13.21 -7.86
C GLY A 81 -6.06 12.86 -7.89
N HIS A 82 -5.65 11.87 -7.12
CA HIS A 82 -4.25 11.47 -7.00
C HIS A 82 -4.00 10.19 -7.79
N ILE A 83 -3.19 10.29 -8.85
CA ILE A 83 -2.77 9.13 -9.65
C ILE A 83 -1.43 8.58 -9.18
N SER A 84 -0.50 9.46 -8.78
CA SER A 84 0.88 9.08 -8.44
C SER A 84 0.96 8.11 -7.27
N SER A 85 0.15 8.31 -6.23
CA SER A 85 0.10 7.41 -5.07
C SER A 85 -0.33 5.99 -5.46
N PHE A 86 -1.34 5.87 -6.34
CA PHE A 86 -1.72 4.56 -6.85
C PHE A 86 -0.67 4.00 -7.80
N ALA A 87 -0.11 4.80 -8.71
CA ALA A 87 0.89 4.34 -9.67
C ALA A 87 2.11 3.72 -8.98
N SER A 88 2.60 4.34 -7.88
CA SER A 88 3.72 3.81 -7.10
C SER A 88 3.36 2.55 -6.31
N SER A 89 2.12 2.41 -5.85
CA SER A 89 1.65 1.28 -5.02
C SER A 89 0.92 0.18 -5.81
N ALA A 90 0.72 0.34 -7.12
CA ALA A 90 -0.09 -0.57 -7.94
C ALA A 90 0.35 -2.03 -7.82
N THR A 91 1.65 -2.31 -7.85
CA THR A 91 2.16 -3.67 -7.70
C THR A 91 1.87 -4.25 -6.31
N LEU A 92 1.97 -3.43 -5.26
CA LEU A 92 1.67 -3.85 -3.88
C LEU A 92 0.21 -4.29 -3.76
N TYR A 93 -0.72 -3.51 -4.33
CA TYR A 93 -2.15 -3.86 -4.34
C TYR A 93 -2.43 -5.10 -5.18
N GLU A 94 -1.86 -5.20 -6.39
CA GLU A 94 -2.08 -6.36 -7.26
C GLU A 94 -1.60 -7.65 -6.60
N VAL A 95 -0.42 -7.65 -6.03
CA VAL A 95 0.11 -8.80 -5.28
C VAL A 95 -0.76 -9.11 -4.06
N GLY A 96 -1.20 -8.08 -3.34
CA GLY A 96 -2.12 -8.23 -2.22
C GLY A 96 -3.42 -8.92 -2.61
N PHE A 97 -4.10 -8.42 -3.64
CA PHE A 97 -5.36 -8.98 -4.12
C PHE A 97 -5.21 -10.37 -4.74
N ASN A 98 -4.15 -10.62 -5.46
CA ASN A 98 -3.99 -11.87 -6.19
C ASN A 98 -3.50 -13.02 -5.30
N HIS A 99 -2.71 -12.73 -4.24
CA HIS A 99 -2.00 -13.77 -3.51
C HIS A 99 -2.17 -13.76 -1.99
N PHE A 100 -2.51 -12.62 -1.39
CA PHE A 100 -2.49 -12.46 0.06
C PHE A 100 -3.86 -12.27 0.70
N PHE A 101 -4.70 -11.39 0.14
CA PHE A 101 -5.98 -11.06 0.75
C PHE A 101 -6.97 -12.21 0.64
N LYS A 102 -7.62 -12.52 1.74
CA LYS A 102 -8.59 -13.61 1.83
C LYS A 102 -9.99 -13.05 2.02
N GLY A 103 -10.88 -13.44 1.12
CA GLY A 103 -12.30 -13.18 1.30
C GLY A 103 -12.91 -14.10 2.35
N ASN A 104 -14.12 -13.76 2.78
CA ASN A 104 -14.87 -14.59 3.71
C ASN A 104 -15.24 -15.93 3.06
N ASN A 105 -14.93 -17.01 3.74
CA ASN A 105 -15.35 -18.35 3.39
C ASN A 105 -15.43 -19.23 4.64
N ASN A 106 -15.93 -20.45 4.51
CA ASN A 106 -16.09 -21.36 5.65
C ASN A 106 -14.79 -21.71 6.40
N LYS A 107 -13.63 -21.37 5.84
CA LYS A 107 -12.32 -21.69 6.41
C LYS A 107 -11.64 -20.47 7.05
N TYR A 108 -11.90 -19.27 6.54
CA TYR A 108 -11.23 -18.04 6.97
C TYR A 108 -12.26 -16.94 7.20
N GLU A 109 -12.05 -16.14 8.24
CA GLU A 109 -12.63 -14.80 8.34
C GLU A 109 -12.04 -13.92 7.24
N ALA A 110 -12.83 -12.96 6.73
CA ALA A 110 -12.34 -12.03 5.72
C ALA A 110 -11.22 -11.16 6.28
N ASP A 111 -10.16 -10.98 5.50
CA ASP A 111 -9.13 -10.00 5.82
C ASP A 111 -9.71 -8.59 5.80
N GLN A 112 -9.22 -7.76 6.68
CA GLN A 112 -9.64 -6.37 6.86
C GLN A 112 -8.54 -5.44 6.33
N ILE A 113 -8.88 -4.58 5.38
CA ILE A 113 -7.88 -3.82 4.64
C ILE A 113 -8.13 -2.32 4.78
N PHE A 114 -7.17 -1.63 5.37
CA PHE A 114 -7.10 -0.18 5.39
C PHE A 114 -6.30 0.27 4.16
N PHE A 115 -7.01 0.66 3.12
CA PHE A 115 -6.39 1.15 1.89
C PHE A 115 -5.84 2.56 2.10
N GLN A 116 -4.69 2.89 1.52
CA GLN A 116 -4.20 4.26 1.51
C GLN A 116 -5.21 5.16 0.79
N GLY A 117 -5.61 6.26 1.42
CA GLY A 117 -6.69 7.10 0.90
C GLY A 117 -6.48 7.58 -0.53
N HIS A 118 -5.28 8.06 -0.84
CA HIS A 118 -4.93 8.56 -2.17
C HIS A 118 -4.82 7.48 -3.25
N ALA A 119 -4.79 6.19 -2.89
CA ALA A 119 -4.79 5.07 -3.83
C ALA A 119 -6.20 4.65 -4.29
N SER A 120 -7.27 5.26 -3.77
CA SER A 120 -8.66 4.95 -4.12
C SER A 120 -8.96 4.81 -5.62
N PRO A 121 -8.40 5.63 -6.53
CA PRO A 121 -8.65 5.47 -7.96
C PRO A 121 -8.31 4.07 -8.48
N GLY A 122 -7.23 3.48 -8.02
CA GLY A 122 -6.85 2.12 -8.40
C GLY A 122 -7.80 1.06 -7.86
N ILE A 123 -8.29 1.23 -6.64
CA ILE A 123 -9.25 0.31 -6.04
C ILE A 123 -10.59 0.36 -6.78
N TYR A 124 -11.04 1.56 -7.18
CA TYR A 124 -12.23 1.69 -8.03
C TYR A 124 -12.05 1.07 -9.41
N ALA A 125 -10.88 1.29 -10.03
CA ALA A 125 -10.56 0.72 -11.34
C ALA A 125 -10.55 -0.82 -11.30
N ARG A 126 -10.00 -1.41 -10.23
CA ARG A 126 -10.05 -2.86 -10.01
C ARG A 126 -11.49 -3.34 -9.81
N ALA A 127 -12.27 -2.69 -8.96
CA ALA A 127 -13.66 -3.04 -8.72
C ALA A 127 -14.52 -2.98 -10.00
N TYR A 128 -14.19 -2.05 -10.91
CA TYR A 128 -14.81 -2.01 -12.23
C TYR A 128 -14.47 -3.25 -13.07
N LEU A 129 -13.21 -3.68 -13.13
CA LEU A 129 -12.83 -4.90 -13.83
C LEU A 129 -13.45 -6.16 -13.22
N GLU A 130 -13.73 -6.14 -11.93
CA GLU A 130 -14.43 -7.19 -11.19
C GLU A 130 -15.98 -7.13 -11.35
N ASN A 131 -16.50 -6.23 -12.21
CA ASN A 131 -17.92 -5.99 -12.42
C ASN A 131 -18.70 -5.54 -11.16
N ARG A 132 -18.02 -4.96 -10.16
CA ARG A 132 -18.66 -4.40 -8.96
C ARG A 132 -19.21 -3.00 -9.21
N PHE A 133 -18.69 -2.31 -10.22
CA PHE A 133 -19.17 -1.00 -10.70
C PHE A 133 -19.35 -1.04 -12.21
N ASP A 134 -20.29 -0.27 -12.70
CA ASP A 134 -20.43 0.02 -14.13
C ASP A 134 -19.62 1.28 -14.55
N ALA A 135 -19.51 1.50 -15.85
CA ALA A 135 -18.81 2.66 -16.38
C ALA A 135 -19.43 3.99 -15.92
N LYS A 136 -20.74 4.02 -15.70
CA LYS A 136 -21.45 5.22 -15.24
C LYS A 136 -21.01 5.62 -13.84
N LYS A 137 -20.78 4.63 -12.96
CA LYS A 137 -20.29 4.88 -11.61
C LYS A 137 -18.89 5.51 -11.64
N LEU A 138 -18.01 5.03 -12.54
CA LEU A 138 -16.67 5.60 -12.71
C LEU A 138 -16.71 7.04 -13.24
N HIS A 139 -17.69 7.40 -14.07
CA HIS A 139 -17.84 8.77 -14.55
C HIS A 139 -18.11 9.78 -13.42
N HIS A 140 -18.72 9.33 -12.32
CA HIS A 140 -19.00 10.15 -11.15
C HIS A 140 -17.87 10.06 -10.10
N PHE A 141 -16.64 9.94 -10.54
CA PHE A 141 -15.49 9.98 -9.63
C PHE A 141 -15.41 11.31 -8.89
N ARG A 142 -15.31 11.28 -7.57
CA ARG A 142 -15.32 12.43 -6.66
C ARG A 142 -16.59 13.31 -6.77
N GLN A 143 -17.67 12.73 -7.20
CA GLN A 143 -18.97 13.37 -7.31
C GLN A 143 -19.99 12.60 -6.46
N GLU A 144 -19.75 12.57 -5.17
CA GLU A 144 -20.47 11.75 -4.19
C GLU A 144 -21.97 12.02 -4.20
N LEU A 145 -22.38 13.27 -4.49
CA LEU A 145 -23.77 13.73 -4.50
C LEU A 145 -24.44 13.60 -5.88
N ALA A 146 -23.77 13.04 -6.87
CA ALA A 146 -24.38 12.83 -8.19
C ALA A 146 -25.64 11.95 -8.10
N LYS A 147 -26.61 12.21 -8.97
CA LYS A 147 -27.85 11.42 -9.04
C LYS A 147 -27.52 9.94 -9.31
N GLY A 148 -27.89 9.08 -8.38
CA GLY A 148 -27.53 7.65 -8.39
C GLY A 148 -26.22 7.34 -7.64
N GLY A 149 -25.67 8.31 -6.94
CA GLY A 149 -24.44 8.21 -6.17
C GLY A 149 -23.18 8.23 -7.04
N GLY A 150 -22.09 8.81 -6.51
CA GLY A 150 -20.77 8.83 -7.13
C GLY A 150 -19.78 7.97 -6.37
N LEU A 151 -18.53 8.03 -6.80
CA LEU A 151 -17.41 7.46 -6.06
C LEU A 151 -16.85 8.50 -5.10
N SER A 152 -16.65 8.12 -3.85
CA SER A 152 -16.10 9.02 -2.84
C SER A 152 -14.64 9.37 -3.15
N SER A 153 -14.22 10.55 -2.71
CA SER A 153 -12.85 11.05 -2.91
C SER A 153 -11.79 10.15 -2.26
N TYR A 154 -12.16 9.59 -1.11
CA TYR A 154 -11.34 8.66 -0.31
C TYR A 154 -12.23 7.53 0.22
N PRO A 155 -11.68 6.44 0.76
CA PRO A 155 -12.47 5.43 1.47
C PRO A 155 -13.40 6.06 2.52
N HIS A 156 -14.71 5.95 2.29
CA HIS A 156 -15.73 6.64 3.08
C HIS A 156 -16.96 5.73 3.29
N PRO A 157 -17.00 4.93 4.36
CA PRO A 157 -18.08 3.98 4.61
C PRO A 157 -19.48 4.61 4.69
N TYR A 158 -19.59 5.85 5.16
CA TYR A 158 -20.88 6.53 5.21
C TYR A 158 -21.45 6.86 3.80
N LEU A 159 -20.58 7.27 2.87
CA LEU A 159 -20.98 7.59 1.49
C LEU A 159 -21.12 6.35 0.60
N MET A 160 -20.33 5.30 0.88
CA MET A 160 -20.31 4.07 0.11
C MET A 160 -20.29 2.84 1.05
N PRO A 161 -21.37 2.61 1.83
CA PRO A 161 -21.42 1.59 2.88
C PRO A 161 -21.28 0.16 2.34
N GLU A 162 -21.74 -0.09 1.11
CA GLU A 162 -21.63 -1.41 0.46
C GLU A 162 -20.25 -1.70 -0.14
N PHE A 163 -19.35 -0.71 -0.09
CA PHE A 163 -18.03 -0.83 -0.71
C PHE A 163 -16.87 -0.64 0.27
N TRP A 164 -16.87 0.44 1.02
CA TRP A 164 -15.81 0.74 1.98
C TRP A 164 -16.16 0.27 3.38
N GLN A 165 -15.27 -0.50 3.99
CA GLN A 165 -15.42 -0.94 5.38
C GLN A 165 -14.80 0.06 6.37
N PHE A 166 -13.67 0.68 5.99
CA PHE A 166 -12.91 1.56 6.86
C PHE A 166 -12.68 2.92 6.20
N PRO A 167 -12.83 4.02 6.97
CA PRO A 167 -12.46 5.35 6.49
C PRO A 167 -10.95 5.50 6.53
N THR A 168 -10.35 5.98 5.46
CA THR A 168 -8.94 6.34 5.42
C THR A 168 -8.72 7.63 4.66
N VAL A 169 -7.71 8.37 5.10
CA VAL A 169 -7.08 9.47 4.38
C VAL A 169 -5.57 9.29 4.54
N SER A 170 -4.74 9.84 3.67
CA SER A 170 -3.29 9.63 3.73
C SER A 170 -2.60 10.65 4.66
N MET A 171 -3.02 10.69 5.93
CA MET A 171 -2.59 11.68 6.93
C MET A 171 -2.41 11.06 8.33
N GLY A 172 -1.96 9.80 8.40
CA GLY A 172 -1.63 9.11 9.64
C GLY A 172 -2.81 8.46 10.38
N LEU A 173 -4.05 8.79 10.04
CA LEU A 173 -5.24 8.24 10.72
C LEU A 173 -5.54 6.78 10.33
N GLY A 174 -5.19 6.38 9.11
CA GLY A 174 -5.35 5.00 8.65
C GLY A 174 -4.56 4.00 9.52
N PRO A 175 -3.24 4.18 9.69
CA PRO A 175 -2.42 3.35 10.56
C PRO A 175 -2.90 3.32 12.01
N LEU A 176 -3.23 4.48 12.56
CA LEU A 176 -3.76 4.60 13.92
C LEU A 176 -5.05 3.77 14.08
N SER A 177 -6.00 3.94 13.15
CA SER A 177 -7.27 3.21 13.17
C SER A 177 -7.07 1.71 13.01
N ALA A 178 -6.13 1.28 12.15
CA ALA A 178 -5.81 -0.13 11.96
C ALA A 178 -5.24 -0.79 13.23
N ILE A 179 -4.39 -0.07 13.97
CA ILE A 179 -3.85 -0.54 15.26
C ILE A 179 -4.97 -0.76 16.28
N TYR A 180 -5.83 0.24 16.47
CA TYR A 180 -6.94 0.11 17.40
C TYR A 180 -7.96 -0.95 16.97
N HIS A 181 -8.18 -1.10 15.67
CA HIS A 181 -9.05 -2.13 15.12
C HIS A 181 -8.49 -3.55 15.37
N ALA A 182 -7.21 -3.77 15.09
CA ALA A 182 -6.54 -5.03 15.38
C ALA A 182 -6.56 -5.37 16.88
N ARG A 183 -6.34 -4.36 17.73
CA ARG A 183 -6.48 -4.48 19.18
C ARG A 183 -7.89 -4.89 19.59
N PHE A 184 -8.91 -4.29 18.98
CA PHE A 184 -10.30 -4.62 19.25
C PHE A 184 -10.64 -6.05 18.81
N ASN A 185 -10.17 -6.49 17.65
CA ASN A 185 -10.31 -7.88 17.19
C ASN A 185 -9.70 -8.87 18.20
N LYS A 186 -8.52 -8.56 18.73
CA LYS A 186 -7.89 -9.37 19.80
C LYS A 186 -8.74 -9.43 21.07
N TYR A 187 -9.33 -8.31 21.45
CA TYR A 187 -10.27 -8.26 22.57
C TYR A 187 -11.52 -9.12 22.30
N LEU A 188 -12.14 -9.01 21.12
CA LEU A 188 -13.32 -9.81 20.75
C LEU A 188 -13.01 -11.31 20.79
N HIS A 189 -11.84 -11.70 20.31
CA HIS A 189 -11.39 -13.10 20.38
C HIS A 189 -11.17 -13.56 21.82
N ALA A 190 -10.52 -12.76 22.66
CA ALA A 190 -10.31 -13.06 24.06
C ALA A 190 -11.63 -13.17 24.86
N ARG A 191 -12.68 -12.48 24.39
CA ARG A 191 -14.05 -12.58 24.95
C ARG A 191 -14.86 -13.74 24.39
N GLY A 192 -14.31 -14.51 23.45
CA GLY A 192 -15.02 -15.62 22.79
C GLY A 192 -16.14 -15.17 21.84
N ILE A 193 -16.17 -13.88 21.43
CA ILE A 193 -17.17 -13.33 20.52
C ILE A 193 -16.86 -13.74 19.08
N ILE A 194 -15.58 -13.76 18.71
CA ILE A 194 -15.08 -14.29 17.43
C ILE A 194 -14.17 -15.50 17.70
N SER A 195 -14.23 -16.50 16.83
CA SER A 195 -13.46 -17.73 16.96
C SER A 195 -12.02 -17.59 16.46
N LYS A 196 -11.78 -16.68 15.52
CA LYS A 196 -10.48 -16.40 14.92
C LYS A 196 -10.28 -14.91 14.78
N ILE A 197 -9.05 -14.45 14.97
CA ILE A 197 -8.69 -13.06 14.73
C ILE A 197 -8.45 -12.89 13.23
N PRO A 198 -9.21 -12.03 12.51
CA PRO A 198 -8.95 -11.73 11.11
C PRO A 198 -7.63 -11.01 10.95
N ARG A 199 -6.98 -11.15 9.80
CA ARG A 199 -5.81 -10.34 9.48
C ARG A 199 -6.23 -8.92 9.15
N THR A 200 -5.48 -7.98 9.66
CA THR A 200 -5.63 -6.55 9.36
C THR A 200 -4.43 -6.10 8.55
N TRP A 201 -4.68 -5.59 7.35
CA TRP A 201 -3.68 -5.02 6.45
C TRP A 201 -3.82 -3.51 6.45
N CYS A 202 -2.74 -2.78 6.55
CA CYS A 202 -2.76 -1.32 6.48
C CYS A 202 -1.73 -0.83 5.49
N PHE A 203 -2.20 -0.17 4.43
CA PHE A 203 -1.36 0.46 3.41
C PHE A 203 -1.07 1.90 3.81
N VAL A 204 0.20 2.25 3.87
CA VAL A 204 0.70 3.52 4.38
C VAL A 204 1.73 4.10 3.42
N GLY A 205 1.68 5.39 3.16
CA GLY A 205 2.78 6.10 2.50
C GLY A 205 3.91 6.38 3.48
N ASP A 206 5.15 6.37 3.00
CA ASP A 206 6.33 6.70 3.80
C ASP A 206 6.27 8.12 4.41
N GLY A 207 5.74 9.09 3.65
CA GLY A 207 5.47 10.43 4.18
C GLY A 207 4.37 10.47 5.24
N GLU A 208 3.43 9.55 5.20
CA GLU A 208 2.36 9.42 6.19
C GLU A 208 2.88 8.86 7.52
N VAL A 209 3.92 8.04 7.49
CA VAL A 209 4.55 7.49 8.71
C VAL A 209 5.18 8.57 9.58
N ASP A 210 5.60 9.70 9.00
CA ASP A 210 6.15 10.84 9.75
C ASP A 210 5.12 11.54 10.68
N GLU A 211 3.84 11.23 10.54
CA GLU A 211 2.83 11.78 11.44
C GLU A 211 3.06 11.25 12.87
N PRO A 212 3.14 12.17 13.87
CA PRO A 212 3.47 11.78 15.25
C PRO A 212 2.55 10.71 15.82
N GLU A 213 1.27 10.74 15.46
CA GLU A 213 0.27 9.77 15.88
C GLU A 213 0.58 8.37 15.34
N THR A 214 1.07 8.28 14.11
CA THR A 214 1.46 7.00 13.48
C THR A 214 2.66 6.41 14.19
N LEU A 215 3.76 7.17 14.31
CA LEU A 215 4.97 6.70 14.99
C LEU A 215 4.71 6.32 16.45
N GLY A 216 3.98 7.16 17.19
CA GLY A 216 3.63 6.88 18.58
C GLY A 216 2.76 5.63 18.73
N ALA A 217 1.87 5.38 17.78
CA ALA A 217 0.97 4.23 17.84
C ALA A 217 1.64 2.90 17.50
N LEU A 218 2.72 2.87 16.72
CA LEU A 218 3.47 1.64 16.42
C LEU A 218 3.95 0.95 17.69
N SER A 219 4.38 1.71 18.69
CA SER A 219 4.79 1.18 19.99
C SER A 219 3.64 0.45 20.73
N ILE A 220 2.39 0.85 20.50
CA ILE A 220 1.21 0.17 21.04
C ILE A 220 1.06 -1.20 20.38
N ALA A 221 1.18 -1.26 19.06
CA ALA A 221 1.06 -2.50 18.30
C ALA A 221 2.10 -3.54 18.76
N ALA A 222 3.36 -3.10 18.93
CA ALA A 222 4.45 -3.94 19.42
C ALA A 222 4.20 -4.42 20.84
N ARG A 223 3.89 -3.50 21.77
CA ARG A 223 3.63 -3.82 23.18
C ARG A 223 2.48 -4.80 23.35
N GLU A 224 1.41 -4.65 22.59
CA GLU A 224 0.23 -5.50 22.67
C GLU A 224 0.31 -6.75 21.80
N LYS A 225 1.44 -6.94 21.10
CA LYS A 225 1.70 -8.10 20.22
C LYS A 225 0.54 -8.35 19.26
N LEU A 226 0.27 -7.35 18.39
CA LEU A 226 -0.79 -7.42 17.41
C LEU A 226 -0.34 -8.21 16.17
N ASP A 227 -0.11 -9.50 16.31
CA ASP A 227 0.51 -10.40 15.32
C ASP A 227 -0.29 -10.53 14.02
N GLN A 228 -1.57 -10.15 14.02
CA GLN A 228 -2.44 -10.20 12.85
C GLN A 228 -2.49 -8.85 12.09
N LEU A 229 -1.76 -7.83 12.56
CA LEU A 229 -1.64 -6.56 11.89
C LEU A 229 -0.38 -6.55 11.01
N THR A 230 -0.54 -6.19 9.74
CA THR A 230 0.56 -6.04 8.78
C THR A 230 0.51 -4.65 8.17
N PHE A 231 1.60 -3.90 8.28
CA PHE A 231 1.79 -2.65 7.55
C PHE A 231 2.48 -2.91 6.22
N VAL A 232 1.93 -2.32 5.16
CA VAL A 232 2.53 -2.31 3.82
C VAL A 232 2.89 -0.87 3.49
N ILE A 233 4.19 -0.56 3.57
CA ILE A 233 4.68 0.80 3.40
C ILE A 233 5.05 1.04 1.95
N ASN A 234 4.35 1.96 1.29
CA ASN A 234 4.70 2.44 -0.04
C ASN A 234 5.81 3.48 0.08
N CYS A 235 7.04 3.02 0.02
CA CYS A 235 8.24 3.85 0.15
C CYS A 235 8.63 4.43 -1.21
N ASN A 236 7.96 5.52 -1.62
CA ASN A 236 8.23 6.22 -2.86
C ASN A 236 9.06 7.49 -2.69
N LEU A 237 9.46 7.81 -1.47
CA LEU A 237 10.29 8.96 -1.06
C LEU A 237 9.70 10.33 -1.42
N GLN A 238 8.39 10.41 -1.61
CA GLN A 238 7.69 11.61 -2.04
C GLN A 238 6.56 11.98 -1.10
N ARG A 239 6.45 13.28 -0.82
CA ARG A 239 5.28 13.93 -0.22
C ARG A 239 4.64 14.86 -1.24
N LEU A 240 3.45 15.37 -0.95
CA LEU A 240 2.79 16.41 -1.77
C LEU A 240 3.58 17.71 -1.81
N ASP A 241 4.27 18.04 -0.73
CA ASP A 241 5.02 19.28 -0.50
C ASP A 241 6.54 19.14 -0.67
N GLY A 242 7.04 17.94 -0.98
CA GLY A 242 8.47 17.73 -1.18
C GLY A 242 8.94 16.30 -0.93
N PRO A 243 10.24 16.08 -0.84
CA PRO A 243 10.80 14.78 -0.53
C PRO A 243 10.54 14.38 0.94
N VAL A 244 10.47 13.09 1.18
CA VAL A 244 10.37 12.54 2.55
C VAL A 244 11.67 12.84 3.31
N ARG A 245 11.54 13.10 4.61
CA ARG A 245 12.65 13.43 5.50
C ARG A 245 13.75 12.36 5.42
N GLY A 246 15.00 12.81 5.23
CA GLY A 246 16.19 12.01 5.45
C GLY A 246 16.45 10.88 4.48
N ASN A 247 16.09 10.99 3.20
CA ASN A 247 16.48 10.00 2.17
C ASN A 247 16.41 8.55 2.66
N ALA A 248 15.19 8.09 2.97
CA ALA A 248 14.94 6.74 3.47
C ALA A 248 15.37 6.46 4.95
N GLN A 249 15.70 7.46 5.73
CA GLN A 249 15.92 7.30 7.17
C GLN A 249 14.70 6.69 7.86
N ILE A 250 13.49 7.00 7.34
CA ILE A 250 12.25 6.42 7.84
C ILE A 250 12.22 4.88 7.77
N VAL A 251 12.84 4.28 6.75
CA VAL A 251 12.93 2.81 6.64
C VAL A 251 13.79 2.26 7.77
N GLN A 252 14.92 2.91 8.08
CA GLN A 252 15.82 2.52 9.16
C GLN A 252 15.18 2.69 10.54
N GLU A 253 14.40 3.78 10.73
CA GLU A 253 13.66 4.02 11.96
C GLU A 253 12.56 2.96 12.18
N LEU A 254 11.93 2.47 11.12
CA LEU A 254 10.91 1.44 11.20
C LEU A 254 11.49 0.03 11.38
N GLU A 255 12.72 -0.19 10.97
CA GLU A 255 13.42 -1.48 11.13
C GLU A 255 14.06 -1.63 12.53
N SER A 256 14.32 -0.52 13.23
CA SER A 256 14.97 -0.49 14.57
C SER A 256 13.98 -0.74 15.69
#